data_4545bcaaa391a1aa1f8475775e2b3985
#
_entry.id   4545bcaaa391a1aa1f8475775e2b3985
#
_cell.length_a   1.000
_cell.length_b   1.000
_cell.length_c   1.000
_cell.angle_alpha   90.00
_cell.angle_beta   90.00
_cell.angle_gamma   90.00
#
_symmetry.space_group_name_H-M   'P 1'
#
loop_
_entity.id
_entity.type
_entity.pdbx_description
1 polymer ?
#
loop_
_entity_poly.entity_id
_entity_poly.type
_entity_poly.pdbx_seq_one_letter_code
_entity_poly.pdbx_strand_id
1 'polypeptide(L)'
;NQYALIEDNGEELKPSSEEKDIHHELLETKQTIIKIKNEKDLAKLKLRSFDKSFYRDIEGICFYEKIKPQEKFDKVNFEKDHPDIFEELSFEVITPNFTIKKDLKNKKSEEFKKLEELIEEQKFIKEDSFDSINRNKDLIKLHSKWLDAHVELQPFELKKKLLENKLKVLVGENQGIKDICSWKRKKKKQITKNALLKFDPELAKKYISIGEPQIRFKVND
;
A
#
# COMPACT_ATOMS: atom_id res chain seq x y z
N ASN A 1 -15.10 -12.70 -4.55
CA ASN A 1 -16.30 -12.06 -5.09
C ASN A 1 -16.39 -12.37 -6.58
N GLN A 2 -17.44 -13.08 -7.00
CA GLN A 2 -17.65 -13.53 -8.39
C GLN A 2 -17.66 -12.38 -9.41
N TYR A 3 -18.10 -11.20 -9.02
CA TYR A 3 -18.17 -10.03 -9.90
C TYR A 3 -16.81 -9.34 -10.14
N ALA A 4 -15.76 -9.68 -9.38
CA ALA A 4 -14.45 -9.04 -9.55
C ALA A 4 -13.79 -9.32 -10.91
N LEU A 5 -14.20 -10.38 -11.57
CA LEU A 5 -13.68 -10.85 -12.87
C LEU A 5 -14.59 -10.53 -14.05
N ILE A 6 -15.62 -9.73 -13.83
CA ILE A 6 -16.61 -9.33 -14.86
C ILE A 6 -16.54 -7.81 -15.01
N GLU A 7 -16.58 -7.29 -16.24
CA GLU A 7 -16.71 -5.84 -16.47
C GLU A 7 -17.99 -5.30 -15.85
N ASP A 8 -17.93 -4.06 -15.37
CA ASP A 8 -19.13 -3.38 -14.90
C ASP A 8 -19.97 -2.89 -16.09
N ASN A 9 -21.28 -2.75 -15.86
CA ASN A 9 -22.24 -2.29 -16.88
C ASN A 9 -22.27 -0.75 -17.04
N GLY A 10 -21.45 -0.01 -16.29
CA GLY A 10 -21.39 1.45 -16.30
C GLY A 10 -22.50 2.16 -15.52
N GLU A 11 -23.44 1.43 -14.91
CA GLU A 11 -24.58 2.00 -14.19
C GLU A 11 -24.29 2.14 -12.69
N GLU A 12 -24.87 3.15 -12.04
CA GLU A 12 -24.84 3.33 -10.59
C GLU A 12 -26.22 3.07 -9.99
N LEU A 13 -26.25 2.27 -8.92
CA LEU A 13 -27.45 2.01 -8.13
C LEU A 13 -27.84 3.21 -7.29
N LYS A 14 -29.14 3.40 -7.06
CA LYS A 14 -29.64 4.29 -6.01
C LYS A 14 -29.45 3.63 -4.64
N PRO A 15 -28.91 4.36 -3.63
CA PRO A 15 -28.67 3.78 -2.33
C PRO A 15 -29.95 3.48 -1.57
N SER A 16 -30.07 2.30 -0.98
CA SER A 16 -31.06 1.96 0.03
C SER A 16 -30.61 2.39 1.42
N SER A 17 -31.42 2.09 2.46
CA SER A 17 -31.02 2.31 3.85
C SER A 17 -29.84 1.41 4.24
N GLU A 18 -29.84 0.15 3.81
CA GLU A 18 -28.79 -0.83 4.13
C GLU A 18 -27.41 -0.36 3.68
N GLU A 19 -27.26 0.08 2.43
CA GLU A 19 -25.97 0.55 1.92
C GLU A 19 -25.49 1.83 2.62
N LYS A 20 -26.44 2.71 3.01
CA LYS A 20 -26.11 3.92 3.79
C LYS A 20 -25.60 3.57 5.18
N ASP A 21 -26.21 2.58 5.85
CA ASP A 21 -25.80 2.12 7.17
C ASP A 21 -24.41 1.45 7.11
N ILE A 22 -24.18 0.59 6.12
CA ILE A 22 -22.86 -0.02 5.88
C ILE A 22 -21.80 1.06 5.59
N HIS A 23 -22.14 2.07 4.78
CA HIS A 23 -21.24 3.17 4.46
C HIS A 23 -20.88 3.98 5.71
N HIS A 24 -21.86 4.30 6.56
CA HIS A 24 -21.63 5.01 7.82
C HIS A 24 -20.68 4.22 8.73
N GLU A 25 -20.99 2.96 8.97
CA GLU A 25 -20.15 2.05 9.77
C GLU A 25 -18.74 1.91 9.21
N LEU A 26 -18.59 1.87 7.88
CA LEU A 26 -17.30 1.83 7.22
C LEU A 26 -16.49 3.10 7.45
N LEU A 27 -17.12 4.28 7.39
CA LEU A 27 -16.45 5.55 7.66
C LEU A 27 -15.98 5.65 9.11
N GLU A 28 -16.79 5.25 10.08
CA GLU A 28 -16.41 5.19 11.51
C GLU A 28 -15.23 4.22 11.73
N THR A 29 -15.31 3.01 11.13
CA THR A 29 -14.24 2.02 11.19
C THR A 29 -12.93 2.58 10.60
N LYS A 30 -13.00 3.29 9.47
CA LYS A 30 -11.83 3.94 8.84
C LYS A 30 -11.27 5.06 9.71
N GLN A 31 -12.12 5.83 10.39
CA GLN A 31 -11.66 6.86 11.33
C GLN A 31 -10.85 6.25 12.48
N THR A 32 -11.34 5.16 13.07
CA THR A 32 -10.63 4.42 14.11
C THR A 32 -9.29 3.86 13.60
N ILE A 33 -9.29 3.25 12.42
CA ILE A 33 -8.06 2.77 11.75
C ILE A 33 -7.04 3.89 11.56
N ILE A 34 -7.47 5.07 11.10
CA ILE A 34 -6.57 6.22 10.91
C ILE A 34 -5.93 6.64 12.22
N LYS A 35 -6.71 6.69 13.31
CA LYS A 35 -6.20 7.05 14.65
C LYS A 35 -5.14 6.06 15.12
N ILE A 36 -5.47 4.76 15.13
CA ILE A 36 -4.54 3.72 15.59
C ILE A 36 -3.29 3.66 14.69
N LYS A 37 -3.43 3.79 13.38
CA LYS A 37 -2.29 3.85 12.44
C LYS A 37 -1.37 5.02 12.74
N ASN A 38 -1.91 6.20 13.01
CA ASN A 38 -1.09 7.36 13.35
C ASN A 38 -0.30 7.13 14.64
N GLU A 39 -0.88 6.51 15.65
CA GLU A 39 -0.19 6.15 16.90
C GLU A 39 0.91 5.12 16.65
N LYS A 40 0.62 4.06 15.89
CA LYS A 40 1.57 3.03 15.49
C LYS A 40 2.75 3.61 14.68
N ASP A 41 2.45 4.40 13.66
CA ASP A 41 3.45 4.98 12.78
C ASP A 41 4.29 6.02 13.51
N LEU A 42 3.70 6.80 14.44
CA LEU A 42 4.46 7.71 15.30
C LEU A 42 5.44 6.97 16.22
N ALA A 43 5.02 5.86 16.83
CA ALA A 43 5.91 5.02 17.64
C ALA A 43 7.07 4.46 16.77
N LYS A 44 6.77 4.03 15.54
CA LYS A 44 7.78 3.58 14.57
C LYS A 44 8.78 4.68 14.19
N LEU A 45 8.30 5.91 13.94
CA LEU A 45 9.17 7.05 13.64
C LEU A 45 10.07 7.39 14.83
N LYS A 46 9.56 7.36 16.06
CA LYS A 46 10.33 7.57 17.28
C LYS A 46 11.41 6.49 17.49
N LEU A 47 11.12 5.24 17.20
CA LEU A 47 12.13 4.16 17.20
C LEU A 47 13.22 4.44 16.15
N ARG A 48 12.82 4.86 14.95
CA ARG A 48 13.76 5.14 13.85
C ARG A 48 14.65 6.35 14.10
N SER A 49 14.17 7.35 14.86
CA SER A 49 14.90 8.60 15.16
C SER A 49 15.41 8.67 16.60
N PHE A 50 15.47 7.54 17.30
CA PHE A 50 15.88 7.52 18.70
C PHE A 50 17.31 8.06 18.88
N ASP A 51 17.44 9.03 19.80
CA ASP A 51 18.73 9.69 20.14
C ASP A 51 19.50 10.24 18.91
N LYS A 52 18.74 10.63 17.85
CA LYS A 52 19.30 11.09 16.56
C LYS A 52 20.26 10.08 15.91
N SER A 53 20.27 8.84 16.39
CA SER A 53 21.04 7.74 15.79
C SER A 53 20.20 7.06 14.71
N PHE A 54 20.32 7.59 13.49
CA PHE A 54 19.64 7.04 12.32
C PHE A 54 20.39 5.82 11.80
N TYR A 55 19.64 4.91 11.16
CA TYR A 55 20.20 3.71 10.55
C TYR A 55 20.91 2.76 11.52
N ARG A 56 20.40 2.64 12.75
CA ARG A 56 20.87 1.65 13.72
C ARG A 56 19.82 0.62 14.03
N ASP A 57 20.26 -0.63 14.13
CA ASP A 57 19.44 -1.71 14.64
C ASP A 57 19.29 -1.56 16.16
N ILE A 58 18.13 -1.96 16.68
CA ILE A 58 17.90 -2.00 18.13
C ILE A 58 17.60 -3.45 18.49
N GLU A 59 18.47 -4.04 19.31
CA GLU A 59 18.42 -5.47 19.65
C GLU A 59 17.02 -5.92 20.10
N GLY A 60 16.45 -6.89 19.37
CA GLY A 60 15.13 -7.47 19.65
C GLY A 60 13.94 -6.55 19.38
N ILE A 61 14.13 -5.31 18.91
CA ILE A 61 13.06 -4.32 18.70
C ILE A 61 12.88 -4.00 17.22
N CYS A 62 13.92 -3.58 16.53
CA CYS A 62 13.83 -3.20 15.12
C CYS A 62 15.17 -3.32 14.40
N PHE A 63 15.12 -3.41 13.08
CA PHE A 63 16.29 -3.55 12.24
C PHE A 63 16.08 -2.94 10.86
N TYR A 64 17.20 -2.72 10.16
CA TYR A 64 17.21 -2.30 8.77
C TYR A 64 17.51 -3.47 7.84
N GLU A 65 16.67 -3.64 6.84
CA GLU A 65 16.82 -4.67 5.82
C GLU A 65 17.20 -4.04 4.47
N LYS A 66 18.27 -4.51 3.85
CA LYS A 66 18.61 -4.17 2.47
C LYS A 66 17.74 -4.98 1.51
N ILE A 67 16.97 -4.28 0.69
CA ILE A 67 16.16 -4.90 -0.36
C ILE A 67 16.96 -4.87 -1.65
N LYS A 68 17.16 -6.04 -2.25
CA LYS A 68 17.81 -6.15 -3.55
C LYS A 68 17.09 -5.31 -4.60
N PRO A 69 17.83 -4.67 -5.51
CA PRO A 69 17.23 -3.95 -6.62
C PRO A 69 16.27 -4.85 -7.39
N GLN A 70 15.09 -4.32 -7.67
CA GLN A 70 14.10 -5.03 -8.49
C GLN A 70 14.17 -4.54 -9.93
N GLU A 71 14.01 -5.45 -10.85
CA GLU A 71 13.87 -5.11 -12.25
C GLU A 71 12.51 -4.44 -12.50
N LYS A 72 12.53 -3.32 -13.19
CA LYS A 72 11.36 -2.57 -13.61
C LYS A 72 11.20 -2.66 -15.11
N PHE A 73 10.02 -3.06 -15.56
CA PHE A 73 9.66 -3.08 -16.96
C PHE A 73 8.91 -1.79 -17.31
N ASP A 74 9.46 -1.00 -18.23
CA ASP A 74 8.84 0.20 -18.76
C ASP A 74 7.80 -0.14 -19.83
N LYS A 75 6.66 -0.61 -19.35
CA LYS A 75 5.54 -1.02 -20.19
C LYS A 75 5.01 0.14 -21.04
N VAL A 76 4.99 1.37 -20.49
CA VAL A 76 4.37 2.53 -21.16
C VAL A 76 5.16 2.92 -22.40
N ASN A 77 6.48 3.04 -22.30
CA ASN A 77 7.31 3.34 -23.44
C ASN A 77 7.37 2.15 -24.42
N PHE A 78 7.38 0.91 -23.91
CA PHE A 78 7.31 -0.27 -24.78
C PHE A 78 6.04 -0.31 -25.64
N GLU A 79 4.86 -0.09 -25.03
CA GLU A 79 3.57 -0.04 -25.76
C GLU A 79 3.54 1.06 -26.81
N LYS A 80 4.15 2.22 -26.50
CA LYS A 80 4.25 3.35 -27.43
C LYS A 80 5.16 3.07 -28.61
N ASP A 81 6.32 2.47 -28.36
CA ASP A 81 7.37 2.27 -29.37
C ASP A 81 7.13 1.02 -30.22
N HIS A 82 6.43 0.02 -29.67
CA HIS A 82 6.16 -1.29 -30.30
C HIS A 82 4.69 -1.72 -30.13
N PRO A 83 3.72 -0.96 -30.65
CA PRO A 83 2.29 -1.24 -30.45
C PRO A 83 1.88 -2.61 -31.00
N ASP A 84 2.44 -3.03 -32.15
CA ASP A 84 2.12 -4.31 -32.78
C ASP A 84 2.59 -5.49 -31.92
N ILE A 85 3.81 -5.44 -31.39
CA ILE A 85 4.36 -6.48 -30.50
C ILE A 85 3.61 -6.50 -29.19
N PHE A 86 3.26 -5.31 -28.66
CA PHE A 86 2.45 -5.19 -27.46
C PHE A 86 1.08 -5.87 -27.65
N GLU A 87 0.44 -5.64 -28.79
CA GLU A 87 -0.86 -6.26 -29.12
C GLU A 87 -0.74 -7.79 -29.19
N GLU A 88 0.30 -8.30 -29.86
CA GLU A 88 0.54 -9.75 -30.02
C GLU A 88 0.81 -10.45 -28.68
N LEU A 89 1.62 -9.83 -27.79
CA LEU A 89 2.05 -10.45 -26.53
C LEU A 89 1.16 -10.12 -25.34
N SER A 90 0.20 -9.22 -25.52
CA SER A 90 -0.70 -8.82 -24.43
C SER A 90 -1.84 -9.81 -24.22
N PHE A 91 -2.36 -9.78 -23.00
CA PHE A 91 -3.58 -10.48 -22.63
C PHE A 91 -4.54 -9.56 -21.89
N GLU A 92 -5.81 -9.84 -21.96
CA GLU A 92 -6.83 -9.05 -21.27
C GLU A 92 -6.94 -9.44 -19.80
N VAL A 93 -6.98 -8.43 -18.92
CA VAL A 93 -7.27 -8.58 -17.50
C VAL A 93 -8.35 -7.61 -17.07
N ILE A 94 -9.24 -8.08 -16.23
CA ILE A 94 -10.17 -7.19 -15.52
C ILE A 94 -9.42 -6.56 -14.34
N THR A 95 -9.36 -5.22 -14.33
CA THR A 95 -8.72 -4.46 -13.24
C THR A 95 -9.80 -3.82 -12.39
N PRO A 96 -10.11 -4.39 -11.20
CA PRO A 96 -11.09 -3.81 -10.30
C PRO A 96 -10.47 -2.62 -9.52
N ASN A 97 -11.19 -1.52 -9.50
CA ASN A 97 -10.85 -0.34 -8.69
C ASN A 97 -12.05 0.04 -7.81
N PHE A 98 -11.92 -0.20 -6.50
CA PHE A 98 -12.96 0.10 -5.52
C PHE A 98 -12.60 1.34 -4.71
N THR A 99 -13.49 2.33 -4.70
CA THR A 99 -13.31 3.59 -3.97
C THR A 99 -14.57 3.92 -3.17
N ILE A 100 -14.38 4.43 -1.96
CA ILE A 100 -15.46 4.91 -1.10
C ILE A 100 -15.61 6.43 -1.30
N LYS A 101 -16.85 6.89 -1.44
CA LYS A 101 -17.16 8.32 -1.51
C LYS A 101 -17.07 8.94 -0.11
N LYS A 102 -16.71 10.24 -0.06
CA LYS A 102 -16.53 10.98 1.21
C LYS A 102 -15.50 10.35 2.14
N ASP A 103 -14.45 9.74 1.55
CA ASP A 103 -13.40 9.11 2.33
C ASP A 103 -12.65 10.11 3.21
N LEU A 104 -12.25 9.64 4.39
CA LEU A 104 -11.60 10.47 5.39
C LEU A 104 -10.14 10.72 5.03
N LYS A 105 -9.70 11.97 5.13
CA LYS A 105 -8.29 12.32 4.97
C LYS A 105 -7.54 12.05 6.28
N ASN A 106 -6.41 11.39 6.17
CA ASN A 106 -5.49 11.20 7.31
C ASN A 106 -4.82 12.54 7.64
N LYS A 107 -5.06 13.05 8.87
CA LYS A 107 -4.37 14.23 9.40
C LYS A 107 -3.28 13.79 10.35
N LYS A 108 -2.03 13.88 9.90
CA LYS A 108 -0.84 13.63 10.73
C LYS A 108 -0.62 14.78 11.72
N SER A 109 -0.15 14.46 12.93
CA SER A 109 0.22 15.47 13.93
C SER A 109 1.47 16.27 13.49
N GLU A 110 1.68 17.45 14.08
CA GLU A 110 2.89 18.25 13.82
C GLU A 110 4.17 17.51 14.26
N GLU A 111 4.11 16.76 15.37
CA GLU A 111 5.21 15.91 15.82
C GLU A 111 5.55 14.84 14.76
N PHE A 112 4.53 14.21 14.18
CA PHE A 112 4.70 13.21 13.14
C PHE A 112 5.40 13.78 11.89
N LYS A 113 4.96 14.95 11.43
CA LYS A 113 5.55 15.63 10.26
C LYS A 113 7.01 16.01 10.49
N LYS A 114 7.31 16.61 11.66
CA LYS A 114 8.69 16.97 12.03
C LYS A 114 9.62 15.76 12.05
N LEU A 115 9.16 14.61 12.55
CA LEU A 115 9.95 13.38 12.55
C LEU A 115 10.13 12.80 11.15
N GLU A 116 9.11 12.86 10.28
CA GLU A 116 9.26 12.48 8.87
C GLU A 116 10.29 13.35 8.17
N GLU A 117 10.19 14.68 8.27
CA GLU A 117 11.14 15.63 7.70
C GLU A 117 12.57 15.36 8.19
N LEU A 118 12.74 15.19 9.48
CA LEU A 118 14.05 14.88 10.08
C LEU A 118 14.66 13.58 9.52
N ILE A 119 13.84 12.56 9.29
CA ILE A 119 14.27 11.26 8.73
C ILE A 119 14.57 11.39 7.24
N GLU A 120 13.80 12.18 6.48
CA GLU A 120 13.99 12.41 5.05
C GLU A 120 15.26 13.24 4.76
N GLU A 121 15.61 14.19 5.64
CA GLU A 121 16.85 14.95 5.55
C GLU A 121 18.11 14.08 5.73
N GLN A 122 17.98 12.92 6.39
CA GLN A 122 19.06 11.95 6.53
C GLN A 122 19.25 11.21 5.22
N LYS A 123 20.15 11.72 4.39
CA LYS A 123 20.54 11.04 3.15
C LYS A 123 21.05 9.64 3.46
N PHE A 124 20.59 8.70 2.65
CA PHE A 124 21.04 7.33 2.64
C PHE A 124 22.57 7.24 2.67
N ILE A 125 23.12 6.73 3.77
CA ILE A 125 24.52 6.36 3.87
C ILE A 125 24.65 4.95 3.31
N LYS A 126 25.45 4.78 2.25
CA LYS A 126 25.79 3.45 1.68
C LYS A 126 26.73 2.72 2.64
N GLU A 127 26.24 2.33 3.79
CA GLU A 127 26.99 1.48 4.72
C GLU A 127 26.71 0.01 4.44
N ASP A 128 27.73 -0.82 4.50
CA ASP A 128 27.60 -2.27 4.29
C ASP A 128 27.01 -2.99 5.51
N SER A 129 27.01 -2.35 6.68
CA SER A 129 26.40 -2.86 7.91
C SER A 129 25.74 -1.75 8.69
N PHE A 130 24.73 -2.07 9.48
CA PHE A 130 24.11 -1.17 10.43
C PHE A 130 24.64 -1.47 11.84
N ASP A 131 25.08 -0.43 12.56
CA ASP A 131 25.42 -0.57 13.96
C ASP A 131 24.22 -1.02 14.78
N SER A 132 24.45 -1.80 15.81
CA SER A 132 23.41 -2.21 16.76
C SER A 132 23.56 -1.47 18.08
N ILE A 133 22.45 -1.03 18.64
CA ILE A 133 22.40 -0.45 19.98
C ILE A 133 21.59 -1.35 20.92
N ASN A 134 22.02 -1.38 22.17
CA ASN A 134 21.30 -2.14 23.20
C ASN A 134 19.95 -1.46 23.51
N ARG A 135 18.94 -2.29 23.77
CA ARG A 135 17.64 -1.82 24.22
C ARG A 135 17.72 -1.19 25.62
N ASN A 136 17.00 -0.11 25.82
CA ASN A 136 16.79 0.53 27.11
C ASN A 136 15.28 0.62 27.45
N LYS A 137 14.95 1.14 28.63
CA LYS A 137 13.56 1.24 29.11
C LYS A 137 12.65 2.06 28.18
N ASP A 138 13.17 3.14 27.58
CA ASP A 138 12.39 4.02 26.71
C ASP A 138 12.11 3.35 25.35
N LEU A 139 13.11 2.66 24.80
CA LEU A 139 12.96 1.88 23.57
C LEU A 139 11.97 0.73 23.75
N ILE A 140 12.04 0.01 24.87
CA ILE A 140 11.07 -1.05 25.21
C ILE A 140 9.65 -0.47 25.31
N LYS A 141 9.48 0.69 25.94
CA LYS A 141 8.18 1.36 26.06
C LYS A 141 7.63 1.81 24.69
N LEU A 142 8.50 2.32 23.80
CA LEU A 142 8.10 2.67 22.42
C LEU A 142 7.70 1.44 21.62
N HIS A 143 8.44 0.33 21.77
CA HIS A 143 8.13 -0.93 21.12
C HIS A 143 6.78 -1.49 21.62
N SER A 144 6.54 -1.51 22.95
CA SER A 144 5.23 -1.91 23.48
C SER A 144 4.09 -1.08 22.90
N LYS A 145 4.23 0.24 22.82
CA LYS A 145 3.21 1.10 22.18
C LYS A 145 2.95 0.74 20.73
N TRP A 146 4.01 0.41 19.98
CA TRP A 146 3.87 -0.02 18.59
C TRP A 146 3.14 -1.37 18.50
N LEU A 147 3.50 -2.35 19.35
CA LEU A 147 2.87 -3.67 19.42
C LEU A 147 1.38 -3.56 19.81
N ASP A 148 1.06 -2.79 20.86
CA ASP A 148 -0.32 -2.58 21.30
C ASP A 148 -1.19 -2.01 20.17
N ALA A 149 -0.70 -0.97 19.49
CA ALA A 149 -1.40 -0.40 18.34
C ALA A 149 -1.45 -1.36 17.14
N HIS A 150 -0.43 -2.23 16.95
CA HIS A 150 -0.42 -3.24 15.90
C HIS A 150 -1.52 -4.29 16.13
N VAL A 151 -1.65 -4.79 17.35
CA VAL A 151 -2.67 -5.77 17.73
C VAL A 151 -4.07 -5.14 17.68
N GLU A 152 -4.23 -3.94 18.25
CA GLU A 152 -5.51 -3.21 18.25
C GLU A 152 -6.05 -2.95 16.84
N LEU A 153 -5.16 -2.73 15.86
CA LEU A 153 -5.52 -2.42 14.49
C LEU A 153 -6.19 -3.61 13.77
N GLN A 154 -5.80 -4.85 14.08
CA GLN A 154 -6.19 -6.06 13.34
C GLN A 154 -7.72 -6.23 13.20
N PRO A 155 -8.52 -6.18 14.28
CA PRO A 155 -9.98 -6.36 14.17
C PRO A 155 -10.65 -5.27 13.32
N PHE A 156 -10.16 -4.03 13.35
CA PHE A 156 -10.71 -2.94 12.55
C PHE A 156 -10.36 -3.10 11.05
N GLU A 157 -9.16 -3.56 10.72
CA GLU A 157 -8.80 -3.88 9.34
C GLU A 157 -9.64 -5.04 8.78
N LEU A 158 -9.93 -6.06 9.59
CA LEU A 158 -10.84 -7.15 9.22
C LEU A 158 -12.27 -6.65 9.03
N LYS A 159 -12.77 -5.83 9.95
CA LYS A 159 -14.10 -5.22 9.87
C LYS A 159 -14.23 -4.36 8.61
N LYS A 160 -13.23 -3.52 8.32
CA LYS A 160 -13.18 -2.72 7.10
C LYS A 160 -13.28 -3.59 5.84
N LYS A 161 -12.48 -4.66 5.75
CA LYS A 161 -12.53 -5.60 4.61
C LYS A 161 -13.91 -6.26 4.47
N LEU A 162 -14.54 -6.61 5.59
CA LEU A 162 -15.88 -7.20 5.59
C LEU A 162 -16.92 -6.22 5.02
N LEU A 163 -16.92 -4.97 5.49
CA LEU A 163 -17.86 -3.94 5.06
C LEU A 163 -17.63 -3.55 3.58
N GLU A 164 -16.38 -3.42 3.13
CA GLU A 164 -16.05 -3.21 1.73
C GLU A 164 -16.54 -4.37 0.84
N ASN A 165 -16.39 -5.61 1.31
CA ASN A 165 -16.87 -6.77 0.56
C ASN A 165 -18.42 -6.86 0.52
N LYS A 166 -19.10 -6.49 1.60
CA LYS A 166 -20.57 -6.37 1.60
C LYS A 166 -21.02 -5.35 0.54
N LEU A 167 -20.42 -4.15 0.52
CA LEU A 167 -20.73 -3.15 -0.52
C LEU A 167 -20.47 -3.68 -1.93
N LYS A 168 -19.34 -4.38 -2.17
CA LYS A 168 -19.06 -4.98 -3.48
C LYS A 168 -20.09 -6.04 -3.90
N VAL A 169 -20.64 -6.79 -2.96
CA VAL A 169 -21.73 -7.74 -3.24
C VAL A 169 -22.99 -6.99 -3.62
N LEU A 170 -23.34 -5.94 -2.91
CA LEU A 170 -24.53 -5.12 -3.19
C LEU A 170 -24.40 -4.33 -4.50
N VAL A 171 -23.21 -3.90 -4.87
CA VAL A 171 -22.92 -3.28 -6.19
C VAL A 171 -23.19 -4.29 -7.32
N GLY A 172 -22.85 -5.57 -7.12
CA GLY A 172 -23.07 -6.62 -8.12
C GLY A 172 -22.37 -6.32 -9.45
N GLU A 173 -23.11 -6.31 -10.56
CA GLU A 173 -22.60 -6.03 -11.91
C GLU A 173 -22.47 -4.54 -12.22
N ASN A 174 -23.00 -3.67 -11.35
CA ASN A 174 -23.01 -2.23 -11.58
C ASN A 174 -21.62 -1.61 -11.31
N GLN A 175 -21.44 -0.36 -11.73
CA GLN A 175 -20.22 0.42 -11.53
C GLN A 175 -20.09 0.95 -10.10
N GLY A 176 -21.19 1.04 -9.33
CA GLY A 176 -21.17 1.55 -7.98
C GLY A 176 -22.55 1.82 -7.39
N ILE A 177 -22.57 2.44 -6.22
CA ILE A 177 -23.76 2.95 -5.54
C ILE A 177 -23.57 4.45 -5.39
N LYS A 178 -24.53 5.24 -5.88
CA LYS A 178 -24.45 6.70 -5.88
C LYS A 178 -24.17 7.24 -4.48
N ASP A 179 -23.21 8.18 -4.38
CA ASP A 179 -22.78 8.83 -3.12
C ASP A 179 -22.18 7.91 -2.04
N ILE A 180 -22.05 6.61 -2.28
CA ILE A 180 -21.51 5.60 -1.36
C ILE A 180 -20.18 5.07 -1.83
N CYS A 181 -20.15 4.41 -2.99
CA CYS A 181 -18.92 3.81 -3.51
C CYS A 181 -18.93 3.71 -5.04
N SER A 182 -17.73 3.55 -5.60
CA SER A 182 -17.54 3.19 -7.00
C SER A 182 -16.67 1.94 -7.06
N TRP A 183 -17.07 0.98 -7.88
CA TRP A 183 -16.32 -0.25 -8.12
C TRP A 183 -16.18 -0.48 -9.63
N LYS A 184 -15.26 0.29 -10.23
CA LYS A 184 -14.97 0.22 -11.66
C LYS A 184 -14.15 -1.01 -11.98
N ARG A 185 -14.61 -1.79 -12.97
CA ARG A 185 -13.99 -3.01 -13.44
C ARG A 185 -13.88 -2.96 -14.95
N LYS A 186 -12.72 -2.58 -15.43
CA LYS A 186 -12.45 -2.42 -16.86
C LYS A 186 -11.44 -3.41 -17.35
N LYS A 187 -11.67 -3.92 -18.55
CA LYS A 187 -10.66 -4.67 -19.29
C LYS A 187 -9.48 -3.77 -19.61
N LYS A 188 -8.29 -4.30 -19.38
CA LYS A 188 -7.02 -3.66 -19.78
C LYS A 188 -6.11 -4.71 -20.38
N LYS A 189 -5.43 -4.35 -21.44
CA LYS A 189 -4.35 -5.17 -21.98
C LYS A 189 -3.12 -5.06 -21.11
N GLN A 190 -2.52 -6.17 -20.82
CA GLN A 190 -1.28 -6.26 -20.05
C GLN A 190 -0.30 -7.19 -20.75
N ILE A 191 0.99 -6.83 -20.65
CA ILE A 191 2.10 -7.66 -21.05
C ILE A 191 2.98 -7.93 -19.83
N THR A 192 3.52 -9.12 -19.71
CA THR A 192 4.51 -9.44 -18.69
C THR A 192 5.92 -9.29 -19.24
N LYS A 193 6.85 -8.91 -18.35
CA LYS A 193 8.28 -8.91 -18.66
C LYS A 193 8.74 -10.26 -19.23
N ASN A 194 8.25 -11.36 -18.68
CA ASN A 194 8.62 -12.71 -19.10
C ASN A 194 8.13 -13.05 -20.52
N ALA A 195 6.97 -12.54 -20.95
CA ALA A 195 6.50 -12.72 -22.31
C ALA A 195 7.44 -12.04 -23.29
N LEU A 196 7.85 -10.79 -23.01
CA LEU A 196 8.78 -10.06 -23.85
C LEU A 196 10.19 -10.71 -23.87
N LEU A 197 10.69 -11.16 -22.71
CA LEU A 197 11.98 -11.87 -22.62
C LEU A 197 12.00 -13.18 -23.43
N LYS A 198 10.88 -13.87 -23.53
CA LYS A 198 10.76 -15.08 -24.35
C LYS A 198 10.67 -14.79 -25.86
N PHE A 199 10.06 -13.66 -26.20
CA PHE A 199 9.87 -13.24 -27.58
C PHE A 199 11.16 -12.68 -28.17
N ASP A 200 11.75 -11.68 -27.53
CA ASP A 200 13.01 -11.05 -27.93
C ASP A 200 13.79 -10.55 -26.69
N PRO A 201 14.80 -11.29 -26.24
CA PRO A 201 15.61 -10.91 -25.07
C PRO A 201 16.38 -9.59 -25.26
N GLU A 202 16.84 -9.27 -26.49
CA GLU A 202 17.61 -8.06 -26.75
C GLU A 202 16.70 -6.82 -26.75
N LEU A 203 15.50 -6.94 -27.29
CA LEU A 203 14.48 -5.92 -27.21
C LEU A 203 14.05 -5.69 -25.76
N ALA A 204 13.84 -6.76 -24.99
CA ALA A 204 13.45 -6.69 -23.59
C ALA A 204 14.44 -5.91 -22.73
N LYS A 205 15.75 -6.06 -22.95
CA LYS A 205 16.81 -5.34 -22.22
C LYS A 205 16.68 -3.82 -22.34
N LYS A 206 16.14 -3.30 -23.45
CA LYS A 206 15.97 -1.86 -23.67
C LYS A 206 14.90 -1.24 -22.75
N TYR A 207 13.92 -2.05 -22.33
CA TYR A 207 12.78 -1.61 -21.53
C TYR A 207 12.79 -2.16 -20.10
N ILE A 208 13.84 -2.92 -19.73
CA ILE A 208 14.01 -3.43 -18.37
C ILE A 208 15.17 -2.67 -17.73
N SER A 209 14.89 -1.94 -16.68
CA SER A 209 15.88 -1.26 -15.85
C SER A 209 16.00 -1.94 -14.48
N ILE A 210 17.18 -1.86 -13.90
CA ILE A 210 17.40 -2.30 -12.52
C ILE A 210 17.18 -1.08 -11.63
N GLY A 211 16.24 -1.20 -10.70
CA GLY A 211 15.99 -0.15 -9.72
C GLY A 211 17.16 0.05 -8.76
N GLU A 212 17.11 1.10 -7.96
CA GLU A 212 18.10 1.32 -6.91
C GLU A 212 17.87 0.38 -5.72
N PRO A 213 18.94 0.00 -4.98
CA PRO A 213 18.80 -0.70 -3.71
C PRO A 213 17.98 0.14 -2.74
N GLN A 214 17.08 -0.49 -2.02
CA GLN A 214 16.25 0.18 -1.02
C GLN A 214 16.59 -0.34 0.37
N ILE A 215 16.42 0.51 1.37
CA ILE A 215 16.48 0.12 2.77
C ILE A 215 15.09 0.20 3.36
N ARG A 216 14.70 -0.85 4.08
CA ARG A 216 13.44 -0.94 4.80
C ARG A 216 13.70 -1.04 6.29
N PHE A 217 13.08 -0.13 7.04
CA PHE A 217 13.04 -0.22 8.50
C PHE A 217 11.89 -1.13 8.93
N LYS A 218 12.21 -2.17 9.71
CA LYS A 218 11.25 -3.13 10.26
C LYS A 218 11.25 -3.07 11.78
N VAL A 219 10.07 -3.17 12.37
CA VAL A 219 9.87 -3.35 13.80
C VAL A 219 9.45 -4.81 14.01
N ASN A 220 10.04 -5.48 14.99
CA ASN A 220 9.73 -6.87 15.32
C ASN A 220 8.34 -6.98 15.94
N ASP A 221 7.60 -8.04 15.56
CA ASP A 221 6.30 -8.42 16.11
C ASP A 221 6.49 -9.21 17.42
#